data_82d5560d8c3e02db421d72ec3dcf14b2
#
_entry.id   82d5560d8c3e02db421d72ec3dcf14b2
#
_cell.length_a   1.000
_cell.length_b   1.000
_cell.length_c   1.000
_cell.angle_alpha   90.00
_cell.angle_beta   90.00
_cell.angle_gamma   90.00
#
_symmetry.space_group_name_H-M   'P 1'
#
loop_
_entity.id
_entity.type
_entity.pdbx_description
1 polymer ?
#
loop_
_entity_poly.entity_id
_entity_poly.type
_entity_poly.pdbx_seq_one_letter_code
_entity_poly.pdbx_strand_id
1 'polypeptide(L)'
;MKNRVLTLSILLGGAIINSGCAPLVIGGVAATTATVAHDRRTAGSMIEDDAIKLRVGNAIHDEKSLNENSHINVTTFNGIVLLSGETPTETFRNQADEVARAQEKVRRVYNELVI
;
A
#
# COMPACT_ATOMS: atom_id res chain seq x y z
N MET A 1 32.53 17.21 45.26
CA MET A 1 31.07 17.42 45.42
C MET A 1 30.43 18.11 44.22
N LYS A 2 30.98 19.16 43.67
CA LYS A 2 30.41 19.85 42.51
C LYS A 2 30.29 18.96 41.27
N ASN A 3 31.25 18.07 41.01
CA ASN A 3 31.23 17.21 39.84
C ASN A 3 30.20 16.05 39.94
N ARG A 4 29.87 15.65 41.16
CA ARG A 4 28.86 14.60 41.38
C ARG A 4 27.43 15.12 41.18
N VAL A 5 27.18 16.36 41.53
CA VAL A 5 25.89 16.99 41.33
C VAL A 5 25.66 17.29 39.85
N LEU A 6 26.71 17.69 39.12
CA LEU A 6 26.65 17.92 37.69
C LEU A 6 26.38 16.64 36.90
N THR A 7 27.03 15.54 37.26
CA THR A 7 26.82 14.23 36.63
C THR A 7 25.41 13.68 36.89
N LEU A 8 24.88 13.93 38.08
CA LEU A 8 23.51 13.50 38.41
C LEU A 8 22.47 14.30 37.62
N SER A 9 22.71 15.58 37.42
CA SER A 9 21.80 16.44 36.62
C SER A 9 21.78 16.03 35.16
N ILE A 10 22.90 15.62 34.58
CA ILE A 10 23.00 15.15 33.20
C ILE A 10 22.27 13.81 33.00
N LEU A 11 22.40 12.91 33.97
CA LEU A 11 21.71 11.62 33.98
C LEU A 11 20.17 11.79 34.06
N LEU A 12 19.72 12.75 34.88
CA LEU A 12 18.29 13.04 35.02
C LEU A 12 17.71 13.70 33.76
N GLY A 13 18.48 14.55 33.11
CA GLY A 13 18.10 15.19 31.82
C GLY A 13 17.99 14.18 30.67
N GLY A 14 18.89 13.18 30.64
CA GLY A 14 18.84 12.12 29.63
C GLY A 14 17.62 11.22 29.73
N ALA A 15 17.15 10.94 30.93
CA ALA A 15 15.95 10.13 31.15
C ALA A 15 14.66 10.79 30.67
N ILE A 16 14.58 12.10 30.73
CA ILE A 16 13.41 12.88 30.28
C ILE A 16 13.31 12.88 28.74
N ILE A 17 14.45 12.89 28.05
CA ILE A 17 14.46 12.86 26.58
C ILE A 17 13.99 11.53 26.05
N ASN A 18 14.32 10.42 26.69
CA ASN A 18 13.88 9.09 26.32
C ASN A 18 12.37 8.87 26.51
N SER A 19 11.77 9.47 27.53
CA SER A 19 10.33 9.37 27.75
C SER A 19 9.51 10.24 26.78
N GLY A 20 10.10 11.26 26.16
CA GLY A 20 9.45 12.11 25.17
C GLY A 20 9.19 11.42 23.83
N CYS A 21 9.94 10.39 23.47
CA CYS A 21 9.76 9.65 22.22
C CYS A 21 8.62 8.61 22.28
N ALA A 22 8.31 8.08 23.46
CA ALA A 22 7.28 7.07 23.64
C ALA A 22 5.86 7.56 23.26
N PRO A 23 5.42 8.77 23.62
CA PRO A 23 4.11 9.28 23.22
C PRO A 23 3.94 9.42 21.70
N LEU A 24 5.00 9.73 20.97
CA LEU A 24 4.98 9.86 19.51
C LEU A 24 4.72 8.52 18.81
N VAL A 25 5.33 7.44 19.30
CA VAL A 25 5.11 6.08 18.78
C VAL A 25 3.69 5.63 19.08
N ILE A 26 3.18 5.88 20.28
CA ILE A 26 1.79 5.54 20.66
C ILE A 26 0.80 6.37 19.82
N GLY A 27 1.06 7.63 19.59
CA GLY A 27 0.26 8.50 18.74
C GLY A 27 0.22 8.01 17.29
N GLY A 28 1.33 7.55 16.74
CA GLY A 28 1.41 6.97 15.39
C GLY A 28 0.58 5.69 15.25
N VAL A 29 0.64 4.79 16.21
CA VAL A 29 -0.17 3.56 16.23
C VAL A 29 -1.65 3.88 16.36
N ALA A 30 -2.02 4.79 17.23
CA ALA A 30 -3.41 5.21 17.40
C ALA A 30 -3.97 5.87 16.13
N ALA A 31 -3.20 6.71 15.44
CA ALA A 31 -3.60 7.31 14.17
C ALA A 31 -3.81 6.27 13.07
N THR A 32 -2.95 5.26 12.97
CA THR A 32 -3.09 4.15 12.03
C THR A 32 -4.35 3.34 12.33
N THR A 33 -4.62 3.03 13.58
CA THR A 33 -5.82 2.31 14.00
C THR A 33 -7.09 3.11 13.68
N ALA A 34 -7.10 4.43 13.93
CA ALA A 34 -8.22 5.29 13.60
C ALA A 34 -8.49 5.34 12.09
N THR A 35 -7.45 5.37 11.25
CA THR A 35 -7.57 5.34 9.79
C THR A 35 -8.21 4.04 9.32
N VAL A 36 -7.80 2.90 9.84
CA VAL A 36 -8.38 1.58 9.54
C VAL A 36 -9.84 1.51 9.99
N ALA A 37 -10.18 2.07 11.16
CA ALA A 37 -11.54 2.08 11.68
C ALA A 37 -12.51 2.93 10.84
N HIS A 38 -12.04 3.97 10.16
CA HIS A 38 -12.85 4.79 9.26
C HIS A 38 -13.10 4.16 7.89
N ASP A 39 -12.27 3.22 7.48
CA ASP A 39 -12.50 2.46 6.26
C ASP A 39 -13.60 1.42 6.52
N ARG A 40 -14.59 1.36 5.64
CA ARG A 40 -15.69 0.39 5.73
C ARG A 40 -15.29 -1.04 5.47
N ARG A 41 -14.08 -1.26 4.95
CA ARG A 41 -13.51 -2.58 4.73
C ARG A 41 -12.91 -3.12 6.01
N THR A 42 -12.89 -4.45 6.18
CA THR A 42 -12.14 -5.11 7.25
C THR A 42 -10.64 -5.02 6.98
N ALA A 43 -9.81 -5.07 8.03
CA ALA A 43 -8.35 -5.11 7.88
C ALA A 43 -7.89 -6.28 7.01
N GLY A 44 -8.50 -7.46 7.16
CA GLY A 44 -8.21 -8.63 6.33
C GLY A 44 -8.54 -8.43 4.86
N SER A 45 -9.65 -7.78 4.56
CA SER A 45 -10.06 -7.42 3.21
C SER A 45 -9.09 -6.45 2.55
N MET A 46 -8.58 -5.48 3.30
CA MET A 46 -7.56 -4.52 2.80
C MET A 46 -6.24 -5.22 2.46
N ILE A 47 -5.78 -6.12 3.32
CA ILE A 47 -4.56 -6.91 3.09
C ILE A 47 -4.72 -7.81 1.86
N GLU A 48 -5.87 -8.43 1.69
CA GLU A 48 -6.18 -9.26 0.54
C GLU A 48 -6.22 -8.44 -0.74
N ASP A 49 -6.84 -7.26 -0.73
CA ASP A 49 -6.88 -6.35 -1.86
C ASP A 49 -5.48 -5.87 -2.26
N ASP A 50 -4.63 -5.54 -1.31
CA ASP A 50 -3.24 -5.18 -1.58
C ASP A 50 -2.44 -6.34 -2.19
N ALA A 51 -2.68 -7.56 -1.74
CA ALA A 51 -2.07 -8.76 -2.31
C ALA A 51 -2.54 -9.00 -3.75
N ILE A 52 -3.80 -8.82 -4.05
CA ILE A 52 -4.37 -8.90 -5.40
C ILE A 52 -3.76 -7.82 -6.30
N LYS A 53 -3.73 -6.58 -5.85
CA LYS A 53 -3.12 -5.46 -6.57
C LYS A 53 -1.68 -5.76 -6.96
N LEU A 54 -0.90 -6.29 -6.03
CA LEU A 54 0.49 -6.65 -6.25
C LEU A 54 0.64 -7.78 -7.27
N ARG A 55 -0.19 -8.82 -7.17
CA ARG A 55 -0.18 -9.93 -8.14
C ARG A 55 -0.56 -9.49 -9.54
N VAL A 56 -1.61 -8.73 -9.69
CA VAL A 56 -2.06 -8.21 -10.98
C VAL A 56 -0.99 -7.27 -11.57
N GLY A 57 -0.45 -6.36 -10.75
CA GLY A 57 0.61 -5.45 -11.18
C GLY A 57 1.86 -6.17 -11.64
N ASN A 58 2.31 -7.18 -10.91
CA ASN A 58 3.45 -8.00 -11.27
C ASN A 58 3.20 -8.82 -12.54
N ALA A 59 2.01 -9.40 -12.68
CA ALA A 59 1.64 -10.17 -13.87
C ALA A 59 1.64 -9.30 -15.13
N ILE A 60 1.14 -8.08 -15.04
CA ILE A 60 1.19 -7.10 -16.14
C ILE A 60 2.64 -6.70 -16.44
N HIS A 61 3.43 -6.47 -15.40
CA HIS A 61 4.85 -6.11 -15.55
C HIS A 61 5.67 -7.23 -16.21
N ASP A 62 5.38 -8.49 -15.90
CA ASP A 62 6.04 -9.67 -16.48
C ASP A 62 5.70 -9.87 -17.95
N GLU A 63 4.57 -9.35 -18.41
CA GLU A 63 4.23 -9.28 -19.84
C GLU A 63 5.00 -8.13 -20.50
N LYS A 64 6.19 -8.43 -20.99
CA LYS A 64 7.15 -7.46 -21.48
C LYS A 64 6.57 -6.50 -22.53
N SER A 65 5.87 -7.02 -23.51
CA SER A 65 5.24 -6.23 -24.56
C SER A 65 4.19 -5.27 -24.02
N LEU A 66 3.41 -5.72 -23.06
CA LEU A 66 2.37 -4.92 -22.41
C LEU A 66 3.00 -3.83 -21.52
N ASN A 67 4.00 -4.20 -20.72
CA ASN A 67 4.66 -3.29 -19.80
C ASN A 67 5.45 -2.17 -20.53
N GLU A 68 6.11 -2.49 -21.63
CA GLU A 68 6.89 -1.52 -22.39
C GLU A 68 6.03 -0.53 -23.18
N ASN A 69 4.83 -0.91 -23.58
CA ASN A 69 3.98 -0.12 -24.47
C ASN A 69 2.76 0.52 -23.80
N SER A 70 2.52 0.22 -22.53
CA SER A 70 1.32 0.66 -21.84
C SER A 70 1.64 1.28 -20.48
N HIS A 71 0.81 2.22 -20.06
CA HIS A 71 0.81 2.77 -18.71
C HIS A 71 -0.46 2.31 -18.00
N ILE A 72 -0.32 1.28 -17.15
CA ILE A 72 -1.47 0.64 -16.50
C ILE A 72 -1.37 0.80 -14.99
N ASN A 73 -2.41 1.40 -14.41
CA ASN A 73 -2.60 1.49 -12.97
C ASN A 73 -3.62 0.44 -12.53
N VAL A 74 -3.32 -0.23 -11.44
CA VAL A 74 -4.17 -1.25 -10.84
C VAL A 74 -4.71 -0.75 -9.51
N THR A 75 -6.02 -0.75 -9.37
CA THR A 75 -6.73 -0.46 -8.11
C THR A 75 -7.59 -1.64 -7.76
N THR A 76 -7.61 -2.04 -6.50
CA THR A 76 -8.37 -3.20 -6.02
C THR A 76 -9.24 -2.83 -4.83
N PHE A 77 -10.50 -3.28 -4.86
CA PHE A 77 -11.46 -3.11 -3.78
C PHE A 77 -12.36 -4.35 -3.69
N ASN A 78 -12.34 -5.04 -2.54
CA ASN A 78 -13.13 -6.27 -2.31
C ASN A 78 -12.97 -7.33 -3.41
N GLY A 79 -11.76 -7.53 -3.92
CA GLY A 79 -11.48 -8.47 -5.01
C GLY A 79 -11.88 -7.99 -6.40
N ILE A 80 -12.39 -6.76 -6.51
CA ILE A 80 -12.70 -6.11 -7.78
C ILE A 80 -11.48 -5.31 -8.22
N VAL A 81 -11.01 -5.56 -9.42
CA VAL A 81 -9.85 -4.89 -10.02
C VAL A 81 -10.30 -3.85 -11.03
N LEU A 82 -9.78 -2.66 -10.89
CA LEU A 82 -9.92 -1.59 -11.87
C LEU A 82 -8.57 -1.39 -12.57
N LEU A 83 -8.55 -1.53 -13.88
CA LEU A 83 -7.42 -1.17 -14.73
C LEU A 83 -7.69 0.21 -15.34
N SER A 84 -6.80 1.15 -15.10
CA SER A 84 -6.86 2.50 -15.65
C SER A 84 -5.52 2.90 -16.24
N GLY A 85 -5.53 3.83 -17.16
CA GLY A 85 -4.34 4.30 -17.85
C GLY A 85 -4.50 4.23 -19.36
N GLU A 86 -3.40 3.98 -20.06
CA GLU A 86 -3.32 4.08 -21.52
C GLU A 86 -2.64 2.85 -22.14
N THR A 87 -3.19 2.40 -23.26
CA THR A 87 -2.60 1.36 -24.11
C THR A 87 -2.65 1.81 -25.57
N PRO A 88 -1.71 1.37 -26.41
CA PRO A 88 -1.66 1.80 -27.81
C PRO A 88 -2.72 1.13 -28.69
N THR A 89 -3.21 -0.05 -28.33
CA THR A 89 -4.15 -0.83 -29.15
C THR A 89 -5.17 -1.58 -28.31
N GLU A 90 -6.27 -1.94 -28.93
CA GLU A 90 -7.31 -2.81 -28.35
C GLU A 90 -6.74 -4.19 -27.96
N THR A 91 -5.78 -4.71 -28.69
CA THR A 91 -5.11 -5.96 -28.38
C THR A 91 -4.43 -5.90 -27.02
N PHE A 92 -3.68 -4.84 -26.72
CA PHE A 92 -3.05 -4.66 -25.40
C PHE A 92 -4.08 -4.46 -24.30
N ARG A 93 -5.15 -3.73 -24.60
CA ARG A 93 -6.28 -3.56 -23.65
C ARG A 93 -6.88 -4.90 -23.26
N ASN A 94 -7.16 -5.76 -24.22
CA ASN A 94 -7.71 -7.10 -23.98
C ASN A 94 -6.72 -8.01 -23.28
N GLN A 95 -5.45 -7.94 -23.62
CA GLN A 95 -4.38 -8.69 -22.96
C GLN A 95 -4.27 -8.33 -21.48
N ALA A 96 -4.34 -7.05 -21.14
CA ALA A 96 -4.33 -6.60 -19.75
C ALA A 96 -5.53 -7.15 -18.96
N ASP A 97 -6.71 -7.17 -19.57
CA ASP A 97 -7.92 -7.75 -18.97
C ASP A 97 -7.75 -9.24 -18.68
N GLU A 98 -7.26 -10.00 -19.65
CA GLU A 98 -7.01 -11.44 -19.50
C GLU A 98 -6.00 -11.74 -18.40
N VAL A 99 -4.89 -11.02 -18.37
CA VAL A 99 -3.85 -11.17 -17.34
C VAL A 99 -4.41 -10.88 -15.95
N ALA A 100 -5.21 -9.84 -15.80
CA ALA A 100 -5.82 -9.49 -14.53
C ALA A 100 -6.84 -10.54 -14.07
N ARG A 101 -7.68 -11.04 -14.96
CA ARG A 101 -8.70 -12.05 -14.66
C ARG A 101 -8.11 -13.41 -14.26
N ALA A 102 -6.92 -13.72 -14.73
CA ALA A 102 -6.24 -14.97 -14.45
C ALA A 102 -5.65 -15.04 -13.02
N GLN A 103 -5.57 -13.93 -12.31
CA GLN A 103 -5.00 -13.89 -10.97
C GLN A 103 -5.96 -14.44 -9.93
N GLU A 104 -5.40 -15.12 -8.91
CA GLU A 104 -6.18 -15.67 -7.81
C GLU A 104 -6.96 -14.59 -7.05
N LYS A 105 -8.17 -14.96 -6.64
CA LYS A 105 -9.08 -14.13 -5.84
C LYS A 105 -9.61 -12.87 -6.52
N VAL A 106 -9.31 -12.65 -7.78
CA VAL A 106 -9.93 -11.63 -8.59
C VAL A 106 -11.38 -12.05 -8.91
N ARG A 107 -12.32 -11.28 -8.41
CA ARG A 107 -13.76 -11.54 -8.57
C ARG A 107 -14.31 -10.92 -9.84
N ARG A 108 -13.82 -9.72 -10.18
CA ARG A 108 -14.25 -8.96 -11.34
C ARG A 108 -13.15 -7.99 -11.78
N VAL A 109 -13.07 -7.72 -13.07
CA VAL A 109 -12.19 -6.71 -13.65
C VAL A 109 -13.00 -5.68 -14.40
N TYR A 110 -12.78 -4.42 -14.10
CA TYR A 110 -13.23 -3.27 -14.88
C TYR A 110 -12.05 -2.72 -15.65
N ASN A 111 -12.14 -2.77 -16.96
CA ASN A 111 -11.08 -2.32 -17.85
C ASN A 111 -11.43 -0.96 -18.42
N GLU A 112 -10.90 0.09 -17.81
CA GLU A 112 -11.08 1.49 -18.19
C GLU A 112 -9.82 2.05 -18.89
N LEU A 113 -9.04 1.18 -19.52
CA LEU A 113 -7.89 1.60 -20.31
C LEU A 113 -8.32 2.38 -21.56
N VAL A 114 -7.67 3.50 -21.79
CA VAL A 114 -7.88 4.37 -22.96
C VAL A 114 -6.84 4.02 -24.03
N ILE A 115 -7.30 4.03 -25.26
CA ILE A 115 -6.44 3.79 -26.43
C ILE A 115 -5.90 5.10 -27.00
#